data_c2fced8570dfa0fbe416c2bdcf233f54
#
_entry.id   c2fced8570dfa0fbe416c2bdcf233f54
#
_cell.length_a   1.000
_cell.length_b   1.000
_cell.length_c   1.000
_cell.angle_alpha   90.00
_cell.angle_beta   90.00
_cell.angle_gamma   90.00
#
_symmetry.space_group_name_H-M   'P 1'
#
loop_
_entity.id
_entity.type
_entity.pdbx_description
1 polymer ?
#
loop_
_entity_poly.entity_id
_entity_poly.type
_entity_poly.pdbx_seq_one_letter_code
_entity_poly.pdbx_strand_id
1 'polypeptide(L)'
;MCSPIYSNNPPENGYDSKLEKHFISLLSDATVSDINAKLTFVKHGIYLFIQYKEMGYVVNSFPEEVFWNMVNGLYRLIHDCSDKILELFLQVVKKDGFQAIKPFKQTDAHKVQQFEDAMEFIKDIENMRIVHFHNMKTDSITDKDKERKVEKKFQKILNNTIGPKSEAEWEHCITWIYKNCKNIQELLEERIKFLQTEATEEQRKLLCEKYYSCIRVYYNGIMFEIIKEILRKKRESYKDCTRILALVKENEEDIANKAIVLIQNADRRADPYLAALQAADIILTQKKQI
;
A
#
# COMPACT_ATOMS: atom_id res chain seq x y z
N MET A 1 -15.25 -28.79 -6.67
CA MET A 1 -14.51 -27.55 -6.40
C MET A 1 -13.33 -27.94 -5.54
N CYS A 2 -12.12 -28.05 -6.15
CA CYS A 2 -10.91 -28.38 -5.41
C CYS A 2 -10.29 -27.08 -4.90
N SER A 3 -10.16 -26.94 -3.59
CA SER A 3 -9.38 -25.85 -2.99
C SER A 3 -7.91 -26.03 -3.33
N PRO A 4 -7.17 -25.00 -3.73
CA PRO A 4 -5.74 -25.12 -3.97
C PRO A 4 -5.03 -25.39 -2.65
N ILE A 5 -4.18 -26.38 -2.65
CA ILE A 5 -3.30 -26.74 -1.52
C ILE A 5 -2.13 -25.76 -1.56
N TYR A 6 -2.07 -24.83 -0.62
CA TYR A 6 -0.92 -23.94 -0.44
C TYR A 6 0.18 -24.69 0.31
N SER A 7 1.32 -24.89 -0.34
CA SER A 7 2.52 -25.44 0.28
C SER A 7 3.43 -24.32 0.75
N ASN A 8 3.77 -24.31 2.04
CA ASN A 8 4.74 -23.38 2.63
C ASN A 8 6.21 -23.84 2.43
N ASN A 9 6.46 -24.86 1.62
CA ASN A 9 7.82 -25.34 1.34
C ASN A 9 8.31 -24.76 0.02
N PRO A 10 9.51 -24.18 -0.04
CA PRO A 10 10.09 -23.71 -1.30
C PRO A 10 10.36 -24.90 -2.23
N PRO A 11 10.22 -24.73 -3.55
CA PRO A 11 10.48 -25.80 -4.50
C PRO A 11 11.97 -26.16 -4.53
N GLU A 12 12.28 -27.46 -4.53
CA GLU A 12 13.63 -28.03 -4.58
C GLU A 12 14.35 -27.86 -5.94
N ASN A 13 13.75 -27.19 -6.92
CA ASN A 13 14.31 -27.05 -8.26
C ASN A 13 14.72 -25.60 -8.55
N GLY A 14 15.99 -25.34 -8.42
CA GLY A 14 16.92 -24.49 -9.18
C GLY A 14 16.51 -23.09 -9.68
N TYR A 15 15.34 -22.58 -9.43
CA TYR A 15 15.00 -21.19 -9.68
C TYR A 15 15.67 -20.30 -8.62
N ASP A 16 16.31 -19.25 -9.08
CA ASP A 16 17.27 -18.44 -8.35
C ASP A 16 16.74 -18.05 -6.95
N SER A 17 17.18 -18.77 -5.93
CA SER A 17 16.79 -18.59 -4.53
C SER A 17 17.02 -17.16 -3.98
N LYS A 18 17.77 -16.31 -4.72
CA LYS A 18 17.96 -14.90 -4.41
C LYS A 18 16.77 -14.05 -4.84
N LEU A 19 16.16 -14.36 -5.98
CA LEU A 19 14.99 -13.64 -6.49
C LEU A 19 13.81 -13.82 -5.52
N GLU A 20 13.45 -15.05 -5.20
CA GLU A 20 12.37 -15.35 -4.26
C GLU A 20 12.56 -14.71 -2.89
N LYS A 21 13.78 -14.73 -2.33
CA LYS A 21 14.06 -14.12 -1.02
C LYS A 21 13.82 -12.60 -0.98
N HIS A 22 14.17 -11.86 -2.03
CA HIS A 22 14.00 -10.41 -2.02
C HIS A 22 12.54 -9.99 -2.18
N PHE A 23 11.79 -10.67 -3.04
CA PHE A 23 10.37 -10.37 -3.20
C PHE A 23 9.58 -10.69 -1.93
N ILE A 24 9.76 -11.88 -1.37
CA ILE A 24 9.18 -12.29 -0.09
C ILE A 24 9.48 -11.26 1.01
N SER A 25 10.69 -10.68 1.00
CA SER A 25 11.06 -9.67 1.99
C SER A 25 10.10 -8.47 1.99
N LEU A 26 9.83 -7.82 0.87
CA LEU A 26 8.98 -6.62 0.85
C LEU A 26 7.49 -6.91 1.08
N LEU A 27 6.98 -8.06 0.57
CA LEU A 27 5.57 -8.43 0.68
C LEU A 27 5.27 -9.41 1.83
N SER A 28 6.28 -9.79 2.65
CA SER A 28 6.05 -10.67 3.78
C SER A 28 5.41 -9.93 4.95
N ASP A 29 4.52 -10.60 5.68
CA ASP A 29 3.95 -10.08 6.92
C ASP A 29 5.03 -9.69 7.93
N ALA A 30 6.15 -10.42 7.96
CA ALA A 30 7.28 -10.14 8.85
C ALA A 30 7.93 -8.78 8.52
N THR A 31 8.23 -8.51 7.25
CA THR A 31 8.84 -7.22 6.82
C THR A 31 7.88 -6.05 7.04
N VAL A 32 6.62 -6.20 6.67
CA VAL A 32 5.59 -5.17 6.87
C VAL A 32 5.39 -4.89 8.36
N SER A 33 5.36 -5.92 9.20
CA SER A 33 5.26 -5.78 10.66
C SER A 33 6.50 -5.11 11.25
N ASP A 34 7.70 -5.43 10.76
CA ASP A 34 8.96 -4.80 11.20
C ASP A 34 9.00 -3.31 10.84
N ILE A 35 8.62 -2.95 9.60
CA ILE A 35 8.52 -1.55 9.17
C ILE A 35 7.54 -0.79 10.08
N ASN A 36 6.35 -1.32 10.28
CA ASN A 36 5.36 -0.71 11.18
C ASN A 36 5.88 -0.63 12.63
N ALA A 37 6.61 -1.64 13.12
CA ALA A 37 7.20 -1.65 14.46
C ALA A 37 8.29 -0.57 14.62
N LYS A 38 9.11 -0.38 13.61
CA LYS A 38 10.15 0.67 13.58
C LYS A 38 9.59 2.09 13.61
N LEU A 39 8.31 2.29 13.34
CA LEU A 39 7.64 3.59 13.36
C LEU A 39 6.93 3.90 14.70
N THR A 40 7.03 3.03 15.70
CA THR A 40 6.40 3.22 17.02
C THR A 40 6.98 4.36 17.85
N PHE A 41 8.23 4.79 17.58
CA PHE A 41 8.86 5.93 18.26
C PHE A 41 8.23 7.28 17.85
N VAL A 42 7.54 7.34 16.72
CA VAL A 42 6.73 8.49 16.35
C VAL A 42 5.41 8.38 17.10
N LYS A 43 5.25 9.19 18.11
CA LYS A 43 4.17 9.28 19.09
C LYS A 43 2.87 8.54 18.67
N HIS A 44 2.45 7.55 19.47
CA HIS A 44 1.24 6.72 19.31
C HIS A 44 1.18 5.79 18.10
N GLY A 45 2.29 5.65 17.37
CA GLY A 45 2.45 4.71 16.28
C GLY A 45 1.86 5.16 14.95
N ILE A 46 2.76 5.36 14.01
CA ILE A 46 2.39 5.48 12.61
C ILE A 46 2.37 4.08 12.02
N TYR A 47 1.26 3.71 11.38
CA TYR A 47 1.17 2.53 10.54
C TYR A 47 1.39 2.95 9.10
N LEU A 48 2.46 2.47 8.46
CA LEU A 48 2.68 2.69 7.04
C LEU A 48 1.77 1.78 6.21
N PHE A 49 1.66 0.51 6.63
CA PHE A 49 0.84 -0.50 5.98
C PHE A 49 -0.27 -0.96 6.92
N ILE A 50 -1.51 -0.61 6.58
CA ILE A 50 -2.69 -0.90 7.38
C ILE A 50 -3.35 -2.17 6.86
N GLN A 51 -3.63 -3.15 7.74
CA GLN A 51 -4.31 -4.41 7.38
C GLN A 51 -3.66 -5.22 6.26
N TYR A 52 -2.35 -5.10 6.08
CA TYR A 52 -1.67 -5.96 5.13
C TYR A 52 -1.79 -7.42 5.56
N LYS A 53 -2.09 -8.28 4.60
CA LYS A 53 -2.02 -9.73 4.73
C LYS A 53 -1.22 -10.26 3.56
N GLU A 54 -0.24 -11.07 3.86
CA GLU A 54 0.57 -11.74 2.86
C GLU A 54 -0.32 -12.51 1.87
N MET A 55 -0.03 -12.36 0.58
CA MET A 55 -0.66 -13.18 -0.44
C MET A 55 0.16 -14.45 -0.62
N GLY A 56 -0.49 -15.60 -0.53
CA GLY A 56 0.15 -16.87 -0.82
C GLY A 56 0.67 -16.90 -2.27
N TYR A 57 1.89 -17.38 -2.45
CA TYR A 57 2.48 -17.57 -3.78
C TYR A 57 1.96 -18.83 -4.42
N VAL A 58 1.67 -18.78 -5.73
CA VAL A 58 1.40 -19.97 -6.52
C VAL A 58 2.75 -20.59 -6.88
N VAL A 59 3.06 -21.73 -6.26
CA VAL A 59 4.27 -22.50 -6.55
C VAL A 59 4.10 -23.17 -7.92
N ASN A 60 5.14 -23.16 -8.76
CA ASN A 60 5.18 -23.72 -10.12
C ASN A 60 4.37 -22.96 -11.19
N SER A 61 4.26 -21.65 -11.09
CA SER A 61 3.63 -20.82 -12.12
C SER A 61 4.63 -20.43 -13.22
N PHE A 62 4.13 -20.20 -14.43
CA PHE A 62 4.92 -19.60 -15.49
C PHE A 62 5.40 -18.19 -15.09
N PRO A 63 6.56 -17.71 -15.56
CA PRO A 63 7.09 -16.40 -15.21
C PRO A 63 6.11 -15.24 -15.44
N GLU A 64 5.27 -15.32 -16.46
CA GLU A 64 4.19 -14.34 -16.68
C GLU A 64 3.20 -14.29 -15.52
N GLU A 65 2.73 -15.46 -15.05
CA GLU A 65 1.80 -15.54 -13.91
C GLU A 65 2.44 -15.02 -12.64
N VAL A 66 3.72 -15.35 -12.41
CA VAL A 66 4.51 -14.83 -11.28
C VAL A 66 4.56 -13.31 -11.34
N PHE A 67 4.90 -12.74 -12.51
CA PHE A 67 4.96 -11.29 -12.69
C PHE A 67 3.61 -10.61 -12.34
N TRP A 68 2.50 -11.11 -12.86
CA TRP A 68 1.19 -10.52 -12.62
C TRP A 68 0.71 -10.70 -11.17
N ASN A 69 1.05 -11.81 -10.53
CA ASN A 69 0.80 -11.99 -9.09
C ASN A 69 1.61 -11.00 -8.25
N MET A 70 2.87 -10.74 -8.62
CA MET A 70 3.69 -9.70 -8.01
C MET A 70 3.08 -8.30 -8.16
N VAL A 71 2.65 -7.94 -9.37
CA VAL A 71 1.98 -6.67 -9.65
C VAL A 71 0.74 -6.51 -8.76
N ASN A 72 -0.09 -7.56 -8.65
CA ASN A 72 -1.29 -7.52 -7.81
C ASN A 72 -0.96 -7.40 -6.31
N GLY A 73 0.04 -8.13 -5.82
CA GLY A 73 0.52 -8.04 -4.44
C GLY A 73 1.07 -6.65 -4.09
N LEU A 74 1.88 -6.09 -4.98
CA LEU A 74 2.43 -4.74 -4.84
C LEU A 74 1.34 -3.67 -4.90
N TYR A 75 0.41 -3.77 -5.83
CA TYR A 75 -0.72 -2.85 -5.88
C TYR A 75 -1.47 -2.84 -4.54
N ARG A 76 -1.75 -4.01 -4.01
CA ARG A 76 -2.43 -4.16 -2.73
C ARG A 76 -1.63 -3.53 -1.58
N LEU A 77 -0.32 -3.78 -1.50
CA LEU A 77 0.54 -3.18 -0.49
C LEU A 77 0.58 -1.64 -0.62
N ILE A 78 0.75 -1.14 -1.84
CA ILE A 78 0.97 0.27 -2.12
C ILE A 78 -0.33 1.08 -2.04
N HIS A 79 -1.43 0.56 -2.62
CA HIS A 79 -2.69 1.30 -2.74
C HIS A 79 -3.70 0.92 -1.66
N ASP A 80 -3.96 -0.39 -1.45
CA ASP A 80 -5.02 -0.78 -0.51
C ASP A 80 -4.58 -0.64 0.96
N CYS A 81 -3.29 -0.86 1.25
CA CYS A 81 -2.77 -0.88 2.63
C CYS A 81 -2.06 0.40 3.04
N SER A 82 -1.55 1.19 2.10
CA SER A 82 -0.74 2.38 2.44
C SER A 82 -1.07 3.66 1.68
N ASP A 83 -1.55 3.58 0.44
CA ASP A 83 -1.93 4.70 -0.42
C ASP A 83 -1.11 5.99 -0.16
N LYS A 84 -1.74 7.07 0.22
CA LYS A 84 -1.09 8.36 0.48
C LYS A 84 -0.08 8.34 1.64
N ILE A 85 -0.14 7.36 2.52
CA ILE A 85 0.81 7.21 3.63
C ILE A 85 2.19 6.82 3.10
N LEU A 86 2.26 5.87 2.14
CA LEU A 86 3.53 5.52 1.51
C LEU A 86 4.14 6.70 0.75
N GLU A 87 3.33 7.41 -0.04
CA GLU A 87 3.76 8.63 -0.71
C GLU A 87 4.32 9.66 0.29
N LEU A 88 3.62 9.87 1.41
CA LEU A 88 4.06 10.77 2.48
C LEU A 88 5.45 10.40 3.00
N PHE A 89 5.72 9.12 3.22
CA PHE A 89 7.01 8.64 3.71
C PHE A 89 8.13 8.71 2.67
N LEU A 90 7.81 8.46 1.40
CA LEU A 90 8.79 8.49 0.33
C LEU A 90 9.10 9.92 -0.14
N GLN A 91 8.17 10.88 0.02
CA GLN A 91 8.34 12.23 -0.53
C GLN A 91 9.60 12.93 -0.02
N VAL A 92 10.51 13.19 -0.96
CA VAL A 92 11.51 14.25 -0.87
C VAL A 92 10.82 15.54 -1.28
N VAL A 93 10.62 16.41 -0.34
CA VAL A 93 9.77 17.59 -0.50
C VAL A 93 10.16 18.46 -1.65
N LYS A 94 9.26 18.60 -2.61
CA LYS A 94 9.41 19.63 -3.65
C LYS A 94 8.44 20.79 -3.54
N LYS A 95 7.27 20.67 -2.89
CA LYS A 95 6.30 21.78 -2.77
C LYS A 95 5.41 21.63 -1.53
N ASP A 96 4.97 22.77 -0.98
CA ASP A 96 3.82 22.91 -0.08
C ASP A 96 3.92 22.30 1.34
N GLY A 97 4.90 22.72 2.13
CA GLY A 97 4.88 22.55 3.59
C GLY A 97 5.56 21.29 4.14
N PHE A 98 6.01 20.36 3.31
CA PHE A 98 6.81 19.22 3.73
C PHE A 98 8.32 19.54 3.92
N GLN A 99 8.73 20.77 3.78
CA GLN A 99 10.14 21.18 3.91
C GLN A 99 10.79 20.75 5.22
N ALA A 100 9.98 20.51 6.26
CA ALA A 100 10.45 20.11 7.57
C ALA A 100 10.91 18.63 7.66
N ILE A 101 10.56 17.75 6.69
CA ILE A 101 10.85 16.31 6.75
C ILE A 101 11.90 15.93 5.68
N LYS A 102 12.87 16.77 5.38
CA LYS A 102 13.92 16.47 4.38
C LYS A 102 14.95 15.50 4.93
N PRO A 103 15.01 14.21 4.51
CA PRO A 103 16.16 13.37 4.82
C PRO A 103 17.30 13.56 3.84
N PHE A 104 17.04 14.16 2.65
CA PHE A 104 18.05 14.32 1.62
C PHE A 104 18.35 15.80 1.42
N LYS A 105 19.62 16.15 1.31
CA LYS A 105 20.04 17.47 0.85
C LYS A 105 19.59 17.60 -0.61
N GLN A 106 19.04 18.73 -0.99
CA GLN A 106 18.61 19.01 -2.40
C GLN A 106 19.76 18.85 -3.42
N THR A 107 21.00 18.82 -2.94
CA THR A 107 22.23 18.66 -3.72
C THR A 107 22.56 17.20 -4.05
N ASP A 108 21.86 16.22 -3.46
CA ASP A 108 22.10 14.80 -3.76
C ASP A 108 21.22 14.37 -4.95
N ALA A 109 21.75 14.60 -6.17
CA ALA A 109 21.05 14.24 -7.40
C ALA A 109 20.73 12.74 -7.50
N HIS A 110 21.59 11.88 -6.93
CA HIS A 110 21.37 10.43 -6.93
C HIS A 110 20.15 10.07 -6.09
N LYS A 111 19.99 10.65 -4.91
CA LYS A 111 18.83 10.40 -4.03
C LYS A 111 17.53 10.97 -4.61
N VAL A 112 17.59 12.09 -5.29
CA VAL A 112 16.43 12.65 -6.00
C VAL A 112 16.00 11.70 -7.12
N GLN A 113 16.94 11.18 -7.91
CA GLN A 113 16.63 10.22 -8.97
C GLN A 113 16.08 8.92 -8.40
N GLN A 114 16.68 8.40 -7.33
CA GLN A 114 16.20 7.19 -6.65
C GLN A 114 14.75 7.32 -6.18
N PHE A 115 14.37 8.49 -5.67
CA PHE A 115 13.00 8.80 -5.30
C PHE A 115 12.08 8.90 -6.52
N GLU A 116 12.49 9.62 -7.58
CA GLU A 116 11.70 9.75 -8.80
C GLU A 116 11.44 8.38 -9.45
N ASP A 117 12.45 7.50 -9.46
CA ASP A 117 12.31 6.11 -9.94
C ASP A 117 11.31 5.31 -9.09
N ALA A 118 11.32 5.48 -7.76
CA ALA A 118 10.35 4.82 -6.88
C ALA A 118 8.91 5.31 -7.14
N MET A 119 8.71 6.61 -7.33
CA MET A 119 7.39 7.18 -7.62
C MET A 119 6.90 6.79 -9.01
N GLU A 120 7.79 6.70 -10.02
CA GLU A 120 7.47 6.18 -11.34
C GLU A 120 7.04 4.72 -11.26
N PHE A 121 7.79 3.90 -10.50
CA PHE A 121 7.47 2.48 -10.30
C PHE A 121 6.10 2.27 -9.63
N ILE A 122 5.76 3.02 -8.57
CA ILE A 122 4.44 2.96 -7.92
C ILE A 122 3.33 3.19 -8.94
N LYS A 123 3.49 4.19 -9.80
CA LYS A 123 2.52 4.51 -10.85
C LYS A 123 2.46 3.45 -11.96
N ASP A 124 3.59 2.82 -12.28
CA ASP A 124 3.64 1.72 -13.23
C ASP A 124 2.87 0.51 -12.72
N ILE A 125 3.04 0.14 -11.44
CA ILE A 125 2.28 -0.94 -10.79
C ILE A 125 0.77 -0.66 -10.84
N GLU A 126 0.35 0.58 -10.56
CA GLU A 126 -1.06 0.99 -10.68
C GLU A 126 -1.59 0.79 -12.11
N ASN A 127 -0.87 1.30 -13.12
CA ASN A 127 -1.28 1.17 -14.52
C ASN A 127 -1.32 -0.30 -14.97
N MET A 128 -0.31 -1.10 -14.65
CA MET A 128 -0.24 -2.52 -14.98
C MET A 128 -1.39 -3.30 -14.36
N ARG A 129 -1.70 -3.04 -13.07
CA ARG A 129 -2.82 -3.67 -12.38
C ARG A 129 -4.15 -3.35 -13.04
N ILE A 130 -4.38 -2.08 -13.41
CA ILE A 130 -5.61 -1.65 -14.05
C ILE A 130 -5.74 -2.30 -15.44
N VAL A 131 -4.69 -2.28 -16.26
CA VAL A 131 -4.73 -2.84 -17.61
C VAL A 131 -4.95 -4.35 -17.60
N HIS A 132 -4.32 -5.08 -16.69
CA HIS A 132 -4.38 -6.55 -16.67
C HIS A 132 -5.65 -7.10 -16.00
N PHE A 133 -6.12 -6.49 -14.92
CA PHE A 133 -7.18 -7.06 -14.08
C PHE A 133 -8.55 -6.38 -14.22
N HIS A 134 -8.64 -5.23 -14.90
CA HIS A 134 -9.92 -4.58 -15.17
C HIS A 134 -10.37 -4.79 -16.61
N ASN A 135 -11.70 -4.91 -16.79
CA ASN A 135 -12.32 -4.88 -18.12
C ASN A 135 -12.18 -3.48 -18.71
N MET A 136 -11.11 -3.28 -19.50
CA MET A 136 -10.85 -2.03 -20.19
C MET A 136 -11.95 -1.76 -21.22
N LYS A 137 -12.48 -0.54 -21.23
CA LYS A 137 -13.45 -0.13 -22.24
C LYS A 137 -12.69 0.27 -23.52
N THR A 138 -12.94 -0.44 -24.60
CA THR A 138 -12.27 -0.22 -25.92
C THR A 138 -12.42 1.21 -26.46
N ASP A 139 -13.45 1.94 -26.02
CA ASP A 139 -13.74 3.29 -26.50
C ASP A 139 -13.27 4.39 -25.53
N SER A 140 -12.73 4.01 -24.34
CA SER A 140 -12.22 4.96 -23.35
C SER A 140 -10.84 5.48 -23.74
N ILE A 141 -10.69 6.80 -23.94
CA ILE A 141 -9.40 7.44 -24.20
C ILE A 141 -8.44 7.21 -23.03
N THR A 142 -8.94 7.30 -21.80
CA THR A 142 -8.15 7.11 -20.57
C THR A 142 -7.58 5.68 -20.47
N ASP A 143 -8.36 4.68 -20.89
CA ASP A 143 -7.94 3.29 -20.82
C ASP A 143 -6.88 3.01 -21.90
N LYS A 144 -7.06 3.50 -23.12
CA LYS A 144 -6.05 3.42 -24.19
C LYS A 144 -4.73 4.10 -23.81
N ASP A 145 -4.79 5.21 -23.07
CA ASP A 145 -3.59 5.88 -22.59
C ASP A 145 -2.85 5.05 -21.52
N LYS A 146 -3.57 4.31 -20.67
CA LYS A 146 -2.95 3.39 -19.70
C LYS A 146 -2.31 2.19 -20.41
N GLU A 147 -3.01 1.57 -21.35
CA GLU A 147 -2.45 0.49 -22.18
C GLU A 147 -1.14 0.92 -22.85
N ARG A 148 -1.14 2.07 -23.53
CA ARG A 148 0.05 2.62 -24.18
C ARG A 148 1.20 2.89 -23.19
N LYS A 149 0.90 3.33 -21.96
CA LYS A 149 1.92 3.53 -20.93
C LYS A 149 2.54 2.20 -20.50
N VAL A 150 1.71 1.18 -20.30
CA VAL A 150 2.18 -0.17 -19.92
C VAL A 150 3.03 -0.78 -21.04
N GLU A 151 2.58 -0.71 -22.30
CA GLU A 151 3.37 -1.16 -23.46
C GLU A 151 4.73 -0.46 -23.53
N LYS A 152 4.75 0.87 -23.44
CA LYS A 152 6.01 1.65 -23.45
C LYS A 152 6.91 1.27 -22.26
N LYS A 153 6.34 0.95 -21.11
CA LYS A 153 7.13 0.51 -19.96
C LYS A 153 7.77 -0.85 -20.23
N PHE A 154 7.05 -1.83 -20.75
CA PHE A 154 7.62 -3.13 -21.15
C PHE A 154 8.73 -2.95 -22.20
N GLN A 155 8.50 -2.11 -23.22
CA GLN A 155 9.51 -1.80 -24.22
C GLN A 155 10.79 -1.21 -23.59
N LYS A 156 10.65 -0.31 -22.61
CA LYS A 156 11.78 0.28 -21.87
C LYS A 156 12.52 -0.75 -21.03
N ILE A 157 11.80 -1.64 -20.33
CA ILE A 157 12.38 -2.70 -19.50
C ILE A 157 13.19 -3.68 -20.35
N LEU A 158 12.63 -4.11 -21.47
CA LEU A 158 13.19 -5.16 -22.33
C LEU A 158 14.12 -4.62 -23.41
N ASN A 159 14.17 -3.31 -23.56
CA ASN A 159 14.89 -2.64 -24.67
C ASN A 159 14.49 -3.20 -26.05
N ASN A 160 13.19 -3.49 -26.22
CA ASN A 160 12.61 -3.99 -27.47
C ASN A 160 11.36 -3.18 -27.84
N THR A 161 10.73 -3.52 -28.99
CA THR A 161 9.59 -2.78 -29.54
C THR A 161 8.22 -3.44 -29.30
N ILE A 162 8.18 -4.64 -28.69
CA ILE A 162 6.97 -5.48 -28.72
C ILE A 162 6.44 -5.84 -27.32
N GLY A 163 7.29 -5.74 -26.28
CA GLY A 163 6.98 -6.26 -24.93
C GLY A 163 7.30 -7.75 -24.77
N PRO A 164 7.03 -8.34 -23.57
CA PRO A 164 7.48 -9.70 -23.23
C PRO A 164 6.68 -10.75 -24.01
N LYS A 165 7.39 -11.75 -24.60
CA LYS A 165 6.82 -12.88 -25.36
C LYS A 165 7.44 -14.22 -24.98
N SER A 166 8.55 -14.22 -24.27
CA SER A 166 9.25 -15.42 -23.82
C SER A 166 9.39 -15.45 -22.31
N GLU A 167 9.61 -16.63 -21.76
CA GLU A 167 9.88 -16.81 -20.33
C GLU A 167 11.06 -15.94 -19.86
N ALA A 168 12.14 -15.90 -20.63
CA ALA A 168 13.31 -15.09 -20.31
C ALA A 168 13.00 -13.58 -20.25
N GLU A 169 12.10 -13.09 -21.11
CA GLU A 169 11.67 -11.68 -21.08
C GLU A 169 10.79 -11.40 -19.84
N TRP A 170 9.93 -12.32 -19.46
CA TRP A 170 9.16 -12.22 -18.23
C TRP A 170 10.05 -12.27 -16.98
N GLU A 171 11.08 -13.13 -16.95
CA GLU A 171 12.09 -13.13 -15.89
C GLU A 171 12.83 -11.81 -15.77
N HIS A 172 13.11 -11.16 -16.92
CA HIS A 172 13.68 -9.81 -16.93
C HIS A 172 12.71 -8.78 -16.30
N CYS A 173 11.43 -8.86 -16.64
CA CYS A 173 10.40 -8.00 -16.01
C CYS A 173 10.28 -8.25 -14.51
N ILE A 174 10.37 -9.50 -14.05
CA ILE A 174 10.41 -9.87 -12.63
C ILE A 174 11.64 -9.23 -11.96
N THR A 175 12.82 -9.33 -12.58
CA THR A 175 14.05 -8.71 -12.08
C THR A 175 13.92 -7.19 -11.93
N TRP A 176 13.22 -6.53 -12.87
CA TRP A 176 12.91 -5.11 -12.78
C TRP A 176 12.02 -4.80 -11.55
N ILE A 177 11.01 -5.62 -11.25
CA ILE A 177 10.20 -5.47 -10.04
C ILE A 177 11.09 -5.56 -8.79
N TYR A 178 11.94 -6.56 -8.68
CA TYR A 178 12.84 -6.72 -7.53
C TYR A 178 13.72 -5.51 -7.29
N LYS A 179 14.36 -5.00 -8.35
CA LYS A 179 15.23 -3.83 -8.26
C LYS A 179 14.49 -2.62 -7.69
N ASN A 180 13.25 -2.40 -8.15
CA ASN A 180 12.44 -1.27 -7.68
C ASN A 180 11.89 -1.47 -6.28
N CYS A 181 11.51 -2.69 -5.90
CA CYS A 181 11.11 -3.02 -4.53
C CYS A 181 12.26 -2.78 -3.55
N LYS A 182 13.48 -3.19 -3.91
CA LYS A 182 14.68 -2.91 -3.12
C LYS A 182 14.92 -1.41 -2.96
N ASN A 183 14.77 -0.64 -4.04
CA ASN A 183 14.86 0.81 -4.01
C ASN A 183 13.86 1.44 -3.03
N ILE A 184 12.60 1.02 -3.05
CA ILE A 184 11.59 1.49 -2.10
C ILE A 184 11.97 1.14 -0.67
N GLN A 185 12.42 -0.09 -0.43
CA GLN A 185 12.83 -0.53 0.90
C GLN A 185 14.00 0.30 1.45
N GLU A 186 15.03 0.53 0.64
CA GLU A 186 16.18 1.38 1.02
C GLU A 186 15.74 2.80 1.36
N LEU A 187 14.85 3.40 0.57
CA LEU A 187 14.30 4.73 0.85
C LEU A 187 13.48 4.76 2.15
N LEU A 188 12.70 3.72 2.44
CA LEU A 188 11.93 3.61 3.67
C LEU A 188 12.86 3.48 4.89
N GLU A 189 13.88 2.64 4.81
CA GLU A 189 14.86 2.44 5.89
C GLU A 189 15.62 3.74 6.19
N GLU A 190 16.08 4.45 5.16
CA GLU A 190 16.75 5.76 5.33
C GLU A 190 15.80 6.78 5.96
N ARG A 191 14.52 6.81 5.56
CA ARG A 191 13.53 7.70 6.14
C ARG A 191 13.26 7.39 7.59
N ILE A 192 13.08 6.11 7.93
CA ILE A 192 12.87 5.66 9.30
C ILE A 192 14.08 6.04 10.16
N LYS A 193 15.29 5.77 9.68
CA LYS A 193 16.54 6.14 10.38
C LYS A 193 16.61 7.65 10.64
N PHE A 194 16.35 8.48 9.62
CA PHE A 194 16.31 9.93 9.79
C PHE A 194 15.31 10.36 10.88
N LEU A 195 14.10 9.83 10.85
CA LEU A 195 13.08 10.16 11.84
C LEU A 195 13.47 9.74 13.26
N GLN A 196 14.22 8.63 13.39
CA GLN A 196 14.70 8.13 14.68
C GLN A 196 15.82 8.98 15.27
N THR A 197 16.80 9.39 14.44
CA THR A 197 18.09 9.90 14.90
C THR A 197 18.31 11.38 14.67
N GLU A 198 17.70 11.97 13.66
CA GLU A 198 18.05 13.33 13.20
C GLU A 198 16.84 14.29 13.21
N ALA A 199 15.62 13.79 13.08
CA ALA A 199 14.44 14.64 13.01
C ALA A 199 14.16 15.36 14.32
N THR A 200 13.83 16.66 14.25
CA THR A 200 13.39 17.45 15.38
C THR A 200 11.97 17.04 15.85
N GLU A 201 11.60 17.46 17.05
CA GLU A 201 10.25 17.20 17.57
C GLU A 201 9.17 17.88 16.72
N GLU A 202 9.45 19.09 16.21
CA GLU A 202 8.55 19.80 15.31
C GLU A 202 8.34 19.04 14.00
N GLN A 203 9.42 18.45 13.45
CA GLN A 203 9.34 17.63 12.24
C GLN A 203 8.51 16.37 12.46
N ARG A 204 8.69 15.69 13.59
CA ARG A 204 7.88 14.52 13.96
C ARG A 204 6.42 14.90 14.16
N LYS A 205 6.14 16.04 14.81
CA LYS A 205 4.78 16.56 14.99
C LYS A 205 4.10 16.84 13.65
N LEU A 206 4.79 17.53 12.74
CA LEU A 206 4.28 17.80 11.39
C LEU A 206 4.00 16.50 10.62
N LEU A 207 4.87 15.49 10.73
CA LEU A 207 4.64 14.18 10.15
C LEU A 207 3.34 13.55 10.68
N CYS A 208 3.12 13.60 12.00
CA CYS A 208 1.89 13.08 12.61
C CYS A 208 0.65 13.81 12.10
N GLU A 209 0.67 15.13 12.00
CA GLU A 209 -0.46 15.91 11.47
C GLU A 209 -0.80 15.50 10.02
N LYS A 210 0.22 15.34 9.18
CA LYS A 210 0.04 14.88 7.80
C LYS A 210 -0.42 13.42 7.71
N TYR A 211 0.11 12.56 8.59
CA TYR A 211 -0.35 11.18 8.71
C TYR A 211 -1.84 11.10 9.03
N TYR A 212 -2.34 11.87 9.99
CA TYR A 212 -3.78 11.88 10.30
C TYR A 212 -4.64 12.37 9.14
N SER A 213 -4.13 13.29 8.32
CA SER A 213 -4.81 13.69 7.09
C SER A 213 -4.88 12.53 6.08
N CYS A 214 -3.81 11.74 5.93
CA CYS A 214 -3.81 10.54 5.08
C CYS A 214 -4.76 9.47 5.65
N ILE A 215 -4.76 9.24 6.97
CA ILE A 215 -5.68 8.30 7.63
C ILE A 215 -7.14 8.69 7.41
N ARG A 216 -7.46 9.98 7.40
CA ARG A 216 -8.82 10.44 7.09
C ARG A 216 -9.23 10.06 5.66
N VAL A 217 -8.35 10.23 4.68
CA VAL A 217 -8.60 9.79 3.29
C VAL A 217 -8.78 8.28 3.22
N TYR A 218 -7.92 7.53 3.90
CA TYR A 218 -8.04 6.07 4.01
C TYR A 218 -9.42 5.66 4.58
N TYR A 219 -9.88 6.30 5.65
CA TYR A 219 -11.19 5.99 6.24
C TYR A 219 -12.34 6.24 5.28
N ASN A 220 -12.32 7.32 4.50
CA ASN A 220 -13.34 7.56 3.49
C ASN A 220 -13.45 6.40 2.48
N GLY A 221 -12.30 5.83 2.09
CA GLY A 221 -12.27 4.68 1.17
C GLY A 221 -12.81 3.38 1.74
N ILE A 222 -12.72 3.16 3.06
CA ILE A 222 -13.09 1.88 3.70
C ILE A 222 -14.35 1.96 4.57
N MET A 223 -14.98 3.11 4.71
CA MET A 223 -16.10 3.32 5.65
C MET A 223 -17.26 2.34 5.41
N PHE A 224 -17.55 2.02 4.16
CA PHE A 224 -18.58 1.04 3.81
C PHE A 224 -18.28 -0.34 4.44
N GLU A 225 -17.05 -0.82 4.33
CA GLU A 225 -16.65 -2.11 4.90
C GLU A 225 -16.59 -2.08 6.43
N ILE A 226 -16.21 -0.96 7.02
CA ILE A 226 -16.24 -0.75 8.48
C ILE A 226 -17.69 -0.90 9.01
N ILE A 227 -18.62 -0.16 8.44
CA ILE A 227 -20.03 -0.21 8.88
C ILE A 227 -20.64 -1.59 8.64
N LYS A 228 -20.39 -2.19 7.49
CA LYS A 228 -20.82 -3.55 7.17
C LYS A 228 -20.30 -4.57 8.19
N GLU A 229 -19.04 -4.46 8.60
CA GLU A 229 -18.45 -5.35 9.61
C GLU A 229 -19.11 -5.16 10.99
N ILE A 230 -19.41 -3.93 11.39
CA ILE A 230 -20.12 -3.66 12.65
C ILE A 230 -21.54 -4.27 12.62
N LEU A 231 -22.30 -4.03 11.55
CA LEU A 231 -23.64 -4.63 11.40
C LEU A 231 -23.58 -6.17 11.46
N ARG A 232 -22.57 -6.77 10.80
CA ARG A 232 -22.35 -8.22 10.86
C ARG A 232 -22.10 -8.72 12.29
N LYS A 233 -21.26 -8.01 13.06
CA LYS A 233 -20.97 -8.34 14.47
C LYS A 233 -22.21 -8.22 15.37
N LYS A 234 -23.07 -7.24 15.10
CA LYS A 234 -24.31 -7.04 15.84
C LYS A 234 -25.48 -7.93 15.34
N ARG A 235 -25.22 -8.79 14.35
CA ARG A 235 -26.24 -9.64 13.68
C ARG A 235 -27.36 -8.84 13.02
N GLU A 236 -27.06 -7.61 12.63
CA GLU A 236 -27.96 -6.72 11.91
C GLU A 236 -27.93 -7.00 10.40
N SER A 237 -28.84 -6.38 9.63
CA SER A 237 -28.88 -6.54 8.17
C SER A 237 -27.67 -5.89 7.51
N TYR A 238 -26.61 -6.66 7.26
CA TYR A 238 -25.36 -6.23 6.63
C TYR A 238 -25.31 -6.47 5.12
N LYS A 239 -26.34 -7.10 4.55
CA LYS A 239 -26.45 -7.36 3.10
C LYS A 239 -27.19 -6.26 2.35
N ASP A 240 -27.88 -5.39 3.06
CA ASP A 240 -28.59 -4.25 2.49
C ASP A 240 -27.61 -3.10 2.22
N CYS A 241 -27.11 -3.04 0.99
CA CYS A 241 -26.19 -1.99 0.56
C CYS A 241 -26.78 -0.58 0.68
N THR A 242 -28.10 -0.41 0.48
CA THR A 242 -28.75 0.89 0.57
C THR A 242 -28.71 1.42 2.00
N ARG A 243 -29.01 0.55 2.97
CA ARG A 243 -28.91 0.89 4.40
C ARG A 243 -27.46 1.24 4.78
N ILE A 244 -26.47 0.44 4.31
CA ILE A 244 -25.06 0.70 4.62
C ILE A 244 -24.63 2.06 4.05
N LEU A 245 -24.96 2.37 2.80
CA LEU A 245 -24.64 3.65 2.17
C LEU A 245 -25.28 4.84 2.89
N ALA A 246 -26.52 4.69 3.38
CA ALA A 246 -27.18 5.72 4.19
C ALA A 246 -26.42 5.96 5.50
N LEU A 247 -26.03 4.89 6.22
CA LEU A 247 -25.24 4.99 7.45
C LEU A 247 -23.85 5.60 7.21
N VAL A 248 -23.20 5.26 6.10
CA VAL A 248 -21.92 5.90 5.70
C VAL A 248 -22.13 7.39 5.55
N LYS A 249 -23.07 7.81 4.67
CA LYS A 249 -23.32 9.23 4.39
C LYS A 249 -23.63 10.06 5.64
N GLU A 250 -24.30 9.45 6.62
CA GLU A 250 -24.72 10.13 7.85
C GLU A 250 -23.59 10.19 8.91
N ASN A 251 -22.65 9.23 8.91
CA ASN A 251 -21.75 9.03 10.06
C ASN A 251 -20.26 9.02 9.71
N GLU A 252 -19.85 9.04 8.43
CA GLU A 252 -18.44 8.86 8.04
C GLU A 252 -17.51 9.87 8.70
N GLU A 253 -17.91 11.13 8.78
CA GLU A 253 -17.09 12.19 9.37
C GLU A 253 -16.96 12.04 10.89
N ASP A 254 -18.05 11.71 11.58
CA ASP A 254 -18.05 11.49 13.03
C ASP A 254 -17.20 10.28 13.40
N ILE A 255 -17.33 9.19 12.63
CA ILE A 255 -16.55 7.97 12.84
C ILE A 255 -15.07 8.25 12.58
N ALA A 256 -14.71 8.91 11.48
CA ALA A 256 -13.32 9.23 11.16
C ALA A 256 -12.69 10.13 12.23
N ASN A 257 -13.38 11.18 12.67
CA ASN A 257 -12.92 12.06 13.74
C ASN A 257 -12.72 11.30 15.05
N LYS A 258 -13.69 10.47 15.45
CA LYS A 258 -13.61 9.65 16.67
C LYS A 258 -12.47 8.64 16.60
N ALA A 259 -12.25 8.00 15.45
CA ALA A 259 -11.17 7.04 15.25
C ALA A 259 -9.79 7.73 15.38
N ILE A 260 -9.60 8.90 14.80
CA ILE A 260 -8.37 9.69 14.94
C ILE A 260 -8.12 10.05 16.41
N VAL A 261 -9.16 10.50 17.13
CA VAL A 261 -9.04 10.79 18.58
C VAL A 261 -8.66 9.54 19.38
N LEU A 262 -9.20 8.37 19.04
CA LEU A 262 -8.82 7.11 19.67
C LEU A 262 -7.34 6.77 19.45
N ILE A 263 -6.82 6.98 18.23
CA ILE A 263 -5.40 6.78 17.93
C ILE A 263 -4.53 7.78 18.71
N GLN A 264 -4.91 9.06 18.74
CA GLN A 264 -4.15 10.13 19.38
C GLN A 264 -4.06 9.97 20.90
N ASN A 265 -5.09 9.40 21.52
CA ASN A 265 -5.19 9.21 22.96
C ASN A 265 -4.79 7.81 23.43
N ALA A 266 -4.38 6.93 22.53
CA ALA A 266 -3.94 5.60 22.92
C ALA A 266 -2.59 5.64 23.63
N ASP A 267 -2.50 4.93 24.76
CA ASP A 267 -1.24 4.76 25.52
C ASP A 267 -0.20 3.94 24.74
N ARG A 268 -0.69 3.12 23.82
CA ARG A 268 0.12 2.26 22.96
C ARG A 268 -0.29 2.48 21.51
N ARG A 269 0.52 1.94 20.59
CA ARG A 269 0.22 1.95 19.15
C ARG A 269 -1.19 1.40 18.87
N ALA A 270 -2.06 2.23 18.32
CA ALA A 270 -3.41 1.86 17.92
C ALA A 270 -3.46 1.58 16.42
N ASP A 271 -3.96 0.42 16.03
CA ASP A 271 -4.22 0.07 14.64
C ASP A 271 -5.36 0.95 14.09
N PRO A 272 -5.15 1.69 12.99
CA PRO A 272 -6.15 2.60 12.43
C PRO A 272 -7.47 1.92 12.07
N TYR A 273 -7.42 0.68 11.54
CA TYR A 273 -8.64 -0.05 11.19
C TYR A 273 -9.43 -0.45 12.44
N LEU A 274 -8.74 -0.95 13.47
CA LEU A 274 -9.40 -1.30 14.74
C LEU A 274 -9.97 -0.06 15.42
N ALA A 275 -9.27 1.07 15.35
CA ALA A 275 -9.78 2.35 15.86
C ALA A 275 -11.06 2.79 15.13
N ALA A 276 -11.11 2.62 13.80
CA ALA A 276 -12.31 2.91 13.01
C ALA A 276 -13.49 1.98 13.36
N LEU A 277 -13.23 0.69 13.54
CA LEU A 277 -14.26 -0.25 14.00
C LEU A 277 -14.82 0.13 15.37
N GLN A 278 -13.95 0.47 16.32
CA GLN A 278 -14.36 0.89 17.66
C GLN A 278 -15.15 2.22 17.61
N ALA A 279 -14.70 3.18 16.82
CA ALA A 279 -15.38 4.45 16.63
C ALA A 279 -16.77 4.26 16.03
N ALA A 280 -16.90 3.41 15.00
CA ALA A 280 -18.18 3.10 14.37
C ALA A 280 -19.16 2.43 15.34
N ASP A 281 -18.70 1.45 16.13
CA ASP A 281 -19.54 0.81 17.15
C ASP A 281 -20.06 1.84 18.17
N ILE A 282 -19.20 2.73 18.65
CA ILE A 282 -19.57 3.80 19.58
C ILE A 282 -20.62 4.73 18.98
N ILE A 283 -20.36 5.30 17.79
CA ILE A 283 -21.19 6.32 17.14
C ILE A 283 -22.55 5.74 16.78
N LEU A 284 -22.60 4.55 16.13
CA LEU A 284 -23.85 3.94 15.69
C LEU A 284 -24.72 3.51 16.88
N THR A 285 -24.10 3.02 17.97
CA THR A 285 -24.80 2.67 19.21
C THR A 285 -25.36 3.92 19.89
N GLN A 286 -24.56 5.01 20.01
CA GLN A 286 -25.02 6.27 20.60
C GLN A 286 -26.18 6.91 19.87
N LYS A 287 -26.17 6.82 18.52
CA LYS A 287 -27.27 7.31 17.67
C LYS A 287 -28.45 6.34 17.57
N LYS A 288 -28.40 5.20 18.27
CA LYS A 288 -29.43 4.13 18.25
C LYS A 288 -29.73 3.62 16.83
N GLN A 289 -28.71 3.49 16.00
CA GLN A 289 -28.82 3.03 14.62
C GLN A 289 -28.55 1.52 14.46
N ILE A 290 -27.98 0.92 15.52
CA ILE A 290 -27.68 -0.52 15.65
C ILE A 290 -27.92 -0.99 17.08
#